data_c3facfd8255274c77a00c50ed5bd8628
#
_entry.id   c3facfd8255274c77a00c50ed5bd8628
#
_cell.length_a   1.000
_cell.length_b   1.000
_cell.length_c   1.000
_cell.angle_alpha   90.00
_cell.angle_beta   90.00
_cell.angle_gamma   90.00
#
_symmetry.space_group_name_H-M   'P 1'
#
loop_
_entity.id
_entity.type
_entity.pdbx_description
1 polymer ?
#
loop_
_entity_poly.entity_id
_entity_poly.type
_entity_poly.pdbx_seq_one_letter_code
_entity_poly.pdbx_strand_id
1 'polypeptide(L)'
;MKITKTIGNLTVEFDGETQKDIFKQLSSLEEVFGERACGKCKSENYTRRVRENGGNEFYELGCLDCGAKLAFGAHKQGGGLFPKRKNPDGEWLSDRGWQKWNPKTKSLE
;
A
#
# COMPACT_ATOMS: atom_id res chain seq x y z
N MET A 1 0.38 15.06 22.74
CA MET A 1 0.87 13.66 22.87
C MET A 1 1.57 13.26 21.60
N LYS A 2 2.83 12.84 21.71
CA LYS A 2 3.62 12.40 20.55
C LYS A 2 3.92 10.92 20.62
N ILE A 3 3.84 10.24 19.46
CA ILE A 3 4.17 8.82 19.35
C ILE A 3 5.10 8.62 18.17
N THR A 4 6.10 7.78 18.36
CA THR A 4 7.00 7.36 17.32
C THR A 4 6.77 5.88 17.03
N LYS A 5 6.58 5.54 15.76
CA LYS A 5 6.37 4.17 15.31
C LYS A 5 7.40 3.80 14.26
N THR A 6 8.02 2.64 14.43
CA THR A 6 8.96 2.09 13.45
C THR A 6 8.34 0.89 12.75
N ILE A 7 8.35 0.92 11.42
CA ILE A 7 7.89 -0.19 10.57
C ILE A 7 9.03 -0.51 9.60
N GLY A 8 9.68 -1.65 9.80
CA GLY A 8 10.89 -1.98 9.04
C GLY A 8 11.97 -0.94 9.27
N ASN A 9 12.44 -0.29 8.22
CA ASN A 9 13.41 0.80 8.30
C ASN A 9 12.77 2.20 8.25
N LEU A 10 11.44 2.26 8.33
CA LEU A 10 10.69 3.51 8.30
C LEU A 10 10.30 3.89 9.73
N THR A 11 10.67 5.08 10.16
CA THR A 11 10.28 5.63 11.46
C THR A 11 9.42 6.87 11.23
N VAL A 12 8.25 6.89 11.84
CA VAL A 12 7.28 7.97 11.72
C VAL A 12 6.93 8.52 13.09
N GLU A 13 6.91 9.84 13.21
CA GLU A 13 6.48 10.53 14.40
C GLU A 13 5.17 11.26 14.11
N PHE A 14 4.21 11.15 15.01
CA PHE A 14 2.95 11.88 14.89
C PHE A 14 2.47 12.37 16.24
N ASP A 15 1.65 13.41 16.16
CA ASP A 15 1.12 14.10 17.31
C ASP A 15 -0.40 14.10 17.26
N GLY A 16 -1.04 14.00 18.42
CA GLY A 16 -2.48 14.06 18.55
C GLY A 16 -2.86 14.54 19.94
N GLU A 17 -4.02 15.16 20.06
CA GLU A 17 -4.51 15.68 21.33
C GLU A 17 -5.09 14.59 22.22
N THR A 18 -5.64 13.53 21.60
CA THR A 18 -6.31 12.46 22.32
C THR A 18 -5.80 11.10 21.89
N GLN A 19 -6.09 10.07 22.70
CA GLN A 19 -5.78 8.69 22.33
C GLN A 19 -6.52 8.27 21.06
N LYS A 20 -7.73 8.78 20.85
CA LYS A 20 -8.50 8.49 19.63
C LYS A 20 -7.79 9.02 18.39
N ASP A 21 -7.22 10.23 18.47
CA ASP A 21 -6.46 10.81 17.36
C ASP A 21 -5.25 9.97 17.02
N ILE A 22 -4.50 9.57 18.04
CA ILE A 22 -3.31 8.72 17.86
C ILE A 22 -3.70 7.37 17.27
N PHE A 23 -4.78 6.76 17.78
CA PHE A 23 -5.25 5.46 17.28
C PHE A 23 -5.62 5.52 15.79
N LYS A 24 -6.31 6.59 15.39
CA LYS A 24 -6.67 6.80 13.98
C LYS A 24 -5.44 6.94 13.09
N GLN A 25 -4.45 7.71 13.56
CA GLN A 25 -3.20 7.91 12.81
C GLN A 25 -2.41 6.62 12.69
N LEU A 26 -2.34 5.82 13.76
CA LEU A 26 -1.68 4.50 13.73
C LEU A 26 -2.37 3.55 12.77
N SER A 27 -3.70 3.51 12.79
CA SER A 27 -4.47 2.65 11.91
C SER A 27 -4.23 3.01 10.43
N SER A 28 -4.25 4.28 10.11
CA SER A 28 -3.97 4.77 8.76
C SER A 28 -2.54 4.45 8.32
N LEU A 29 -1.57 4.65 9.23
CA LEU A 29 -0.17 4.35 8.97
C LEU A 29 0.03 2.86 8.64
N GLU A 30 -0.55 1.98 9.46
CA GLU A 30 -0.42 0.55 9.27
C GLU A 30 -1.09 0.07 7.98
N GLU A 31 -2.22 0.66 7.61
CA GLU A 31 -2.91 0.32 6.37
C GLU A 31 -2.08 0.65 5.13
N VAL A 32 -1.42 1.81 5.14
CA VAL A 32 -0.69 2.31 3.96
C VAL A 32 0.77 1.87 3.96
N PHE A 33 1.42 1.86 5.12
CA PHE A 33 2.85 1.61 5.24
C PHE A 33 3.19 0.29 5.95
N GLY A 34 2.20 -0.48 6.32
CA GLY A 34 2.40 -1.72 7.07
C GLY A 34 2.75 -2.94 6.24
N GLU A 35 2.75 -2.84 4.92
CA GLU A 35 3.10 -3.97 4.06
C GLU A 35 4.59 -4.28 4.21
N ARG A 36 4.91 -5.52 4.57
CA ARG A 36 6.30 -5.91 4.87
C ARG A 36 6.94 -6.77 3.79
N ALA A 37 6.14 -7.45 2.99
CA ALA A 37 6.65 -8.38 2.00
C ALA A 37 5.71 -8.48 0.81
N CYS A 38 6.28 -8.82 -0.34
CA CYS A 38 5.50 -9.11 -1.55
C CYS A 38 4.51 -10.24 -1.29
N GLY A 39 3.26 -10.04 -1.68
CA GLY A 39 2.22 -11.06 -1.54
C GLY A 39 2.44 -12.27 -2.44
N LYS A 40 3.21 -12.14 -3.51
CA LYS A 40 3.48 -13.24 -4.45
C LYS A 40 4.69 -14.07 -4.05
N CYS A 41 5.88 -13.44 -3.90
CA CYS A 41 7.12 -14.16 -3.65
C CYS A 41 7.65 -14.03 -2.23
N LYS A 42 6.98 -13.26 -1.37
CA LYS A 42 7.35 -13.05 0.03
C LYS A 42 8.67 -12.30 0.23
N SER A 43 9.21 -11.70 -0.82
CA SER A 43 10.41 -10.89 -0.71
C SER A 43 10.13 -9.59 0.05
N GLU A 44 11.08 -9.16 0.85
CA GLU A 44 11.03 -7.86 1.52
C GLU A 44 11.65 -6.76 0.65
N ASN A 45 12.14 -7.11 -0.54
CA ASN A 45 12.81 -6.19 -1.45
C ASN A 45 11.80 -5.56 -2.41
N TYR A 46 11.13 -4.51 -1.94
CA TYR A 46 10.15 -3.78 -2.74
C TYR A 46 10.38 -2.28 -2.59
N THR A 47 9.83 -1.51 -3.52
CA THR A 47 9.94 -0.05 -3.53
C THR A 47 8.58 0.61 -3.69
N ARG A 48 8.46 1.84 -3.18
CA ARG A 48 7.29 2.68 -3.39
C ARG A 48 7.50 3.49 -4.65
N ARG A 49 6.49 3.47 -5.53
CA ARG A 49 6.55 4.19 -6.80
C ARG A 49 5.34 5.07 -6.99
N VAL A 50 5.57 6.24 -7.58
CA VAL A 50 4.51 7.12 -8.05
C VAL A 50 4.71 7.27 -9.56
N ARG A 51 3.67 6.93 -10.32
CA ARG A 51 3.68 7.08 -11.78
C ARG A 51 2.66 8.14 -12.17
N GLU A 52 2.96 8.90 -13.19
CA GLU A 52 2.02 9.85 -13.76
C GLU A 52 1.68 9.43 -15.18
N ASN A 53 0.39 9.42 -15.50
CA ASN A 53 -0.07 9.07 -16.84
C ASN A 53 -1.37 9.83 -17.12
N GLY A 54 -1.35 10.66 -18.16
CA GLY A 54 -2.52 11.42 -18.57
C GLY A 54 -3.04 12.40 -17.52
N GLY A 55 -2.15 12.95 -16.69
CA GLY A 55 -2.51 13.87 -15.62
C GLY A 55 -2.93 13.20 -14.32
N ASN A 56 -2.95 11.89 -14.26
CA ASN A 56 -3.28 11.13 -13.06
C ASN A 56 -2.03 10.54 -12.43
N GLU A 57 -1.97 10.55 -11.10
CA GLU A 57 -0.90 9.91 -10.36
C GLU A 57 -1.35 8.54 -9.86
N PHE A 58 -0.47 7.56 -10.01
CA PHE A 58 -0.71 6.19 -9.56
C PHE A 58 0.34 5.83 -8.51
N TYR A 59 -0.13 5.35 -7.36
CA TYR A 59 0.71 5.00 -6.22
C TYR A 59 0.74 3.48 -6.10
N GLU A 60 1.94 2.92 -5.98
CA GLU A 60 2.09 1.47 -5.93
C GLU A 60 3.34 1.03 -5.19
N LEU A 61 3.30 -0.18 -4.63
CA LEU A 61 4.49 -0.90 -4.22
C LEU A 61 4.87 -1.84 -5.35
N GLY A 62 6.15 -1.94 -5.66
CA GLY A 62 6.65 -2.85 -6.68
C GLY A 62 7.72 -3.76 -6.12
N CYS A 63 7.53 -5.07 -6.26
CA CYS A 63 8.54 -6.05 -5.87
C CYS A 63 9.69 -6.01 -6.85
N LEU A 64 10.90 -5.85 -6.35
CA LEU A 64 12.10 -5.80 -7.18
C LEU A 64 12.57 -7.21 -7.60
N ASP A 65 12.08 -8.24 -6.91
CA ASP A 65 12.50 -9.61 -7.21
C ASP A 65 11.59 -10.33 -8.19
N CYS A 66 10.26 -10.17 -8.09
CA CYS A 66 9.34 -10.88 -8.98
C CYS A 66 8.52 -9.97 -9.89
N GLY A 67 8.57 -8.66 -9.69
CA GLY A 67 7.83 -7.70 -10.50
C GLY A 67 6.35 -7.55 -10.15
N ALA A 68 5.88 -8.18 -9.10
CA ALA A 68 4.51 -8.01 -8.64
C ALA A 68 4.29 -6.60 -8.09
N LYS A 69 3.05 -6.13 -8.11
CA LYS A 69 2.68 -4.79 -7.67
C LYS A 69 1.47 -4.84 -6.75
N LEU A 70 1.47 -3.96 -5.75
CA LEU A 70 0.30 -3.65 -4.95
C LEU A 70 -0.10 -2.22 -5.26
N ALA A 71 -1.25 -2.04 -5.91
CA ALA A 71 -1.73 -0.71 -6.26
C ALA A 71 -2.45 -0.08 -5.08
N PHE A 72 -2.38 1.26 -4.99
CA PHE A 72 -3.10 2.05 -3.99
C PHE A 72 -4.11 2.95 -4.67
N GLY A 73 -5.26 3.13 -4.04
CA GLY A 73 -6.22 4.13 -4.42
C GLY A 73 -6.06 5.36 -3.54
N ALA A 74 -6.56 6.49 -4.03
CA ALA A 74 -6.56 7.74 -3.27
C ALA A 74 -7.97 8.08 -2.84
N HIS A 75 -8.14 8.50 -1.58
CA HIS A 75 -9.42 9.04 -1.11
C HIS A 75 -9.69 10.37 -1.81
N LYS A 76 -10.95 10.65 -2.09
CA LYS A 76 -11.34 11.87 -2.81
C LYS A 76 -10.97 13.15 -2.06
N GLN A 77 -10.86 13.07 -0.75
CA GLN A 77 -10.52 14.21 0.11
C GLN A 77 -9.48 13.79 1.14
N GLY A 78 -8.65 14.74 1.55
CA GLY A 78 -7.72 14.55 2.67
C GLY A 78 -6.38 13.95 2.33
N GLY A 79 -6.10 13.61 1.07
CA GLY A 79 -4.80 13.10 0.65
C GLY A 79 -4.45 11.70 1.15
N GLY A 80 -5.44 10.96 1.69
CA GLY A 80 -5.21 9.60 2.17
C GLY A 80 -5.18 8.58 1.05
N LEU A 81 -4.45 7.50 1.27
CA LEU A 81 -4.34 6.37 0.35
C LEU A 81 -4.91 5.11 1.00
N PHE A 82 -5.21 4.12 0.19
CA PHE A 82 -5.60 2.79 0.67
C PHE A 82 -5.11 1.71 -0.30
N PRO A 83 -4.68 0.55 0.21
CA PRO A 83 -4.26 -0.54 -0.67
C PRO A 83 -5.47 -1.16 -1.36
N LYS A 84 -5.35 -1.41 -2.66
CA LYS A 84 -6.44 -2.03 -3.43
C LYS A 84 -6.39 -3.54 -3.26
N ARG A 85 -7.09 -4.03 -2.24
CA ARG A 85 -7.16 -5.46 -1.91
C ARG A 85 -8.42 -6.14 -2.39
N LYS A 86 -9.35 -5.38 -2.97
CA LYS A 86 -10.62 -5.88 -3.51
C LYS A 86 -10.76 -5.50 -4.98
N ASN A 87 -11.48 -6.33 -5.74
CA ASN A 87 -11.84 -6.00 -7.10
C ASN A 87 -13.02 -5.00 -7.14
N PRO A 88 -13.41 -4.47 -8.32
CA PRO A 88 -14.55 -3.55 -8.41
C PRO A 88 -15.87 -4.11 -7.89
N ASP A 89 -16.03 -5.42 -7.86
CA ASP A 89 -17.23 -6.08 -7.36
C ASP A 89 -17.23 -6.26 -5.83
N GLY A 90 -16.18 -5.81 -5.16
CA GLY A 90 -16.08 -5.89 -3.71
C GLY A 90 -15.53 -7.21 -3.18
N GLU A 91 -15.07 -8.09 -4.05
CA GLU A 91 -14.50 -9.37 -3.67
C GLU A 91 -13.00 -9.23 -3.36
N TRP A 92 -12.53 -9.97 -2.35
CA TRP A 92 -11.12 -9.93 -1.98
C TRP A 92 -10.25 -10.55 -3.07
N LEU A 93 -9.18 -9.82 -3.43
CA LEU A 93 -8.16 -10.34 -4.33
C LEU A 93 -7.24 -11.33 -3.60
N SER A 94 -6.68 -12.27 -4.34
CA SER A 94 -5.68 -13.17 -3.79
C SER A 94 -4.40 -12.41 -3.45
N ASP A 95 -3.54 -13.01 -2.61
CA ASP A 95 -2.24 -12.47 -2.23
C ASP A 95 -2.31 -11.03 -1.70
N ARG A 96 -3.35 -10.70 -0.96
CA ARG A 96 -3.60 -9.39 -0.34
C ARG A 96 -3.62 -8.23 -1.36
N GLY A 97 -4.01 -8.52 -2.60
CA GLY A 97 -4.10 -7.53 -3.66
C GLY A 97 -2.84 -7.39 -4.51
N TRP A 98 -1.76 -8.07 -4.17
CA TRP A 98 -0.59 -8.10 -5.03
C TRP A 98 -0.89 -8.84 -6.33
N GLN A 99 -0.54 -8.23 -7.44
CA GLN A 99 -0.82 -8.77 -8.76
C GLN A 99 0.45 -8.76 -9.60
N LYS A 100 0.58 -9.78 -10.44
CA LYS A 100 1.71 -9.91 -11.35
C LYS A 100 1.18 -10.10 -12.76
N TRP A 101 1.77 -9.39 -13.72
CA TRP A 101 1.40 -9.54 -15.11
C TRP A 101 1.86 -10.91 -15.63
N ASN A 102 0.93 -11.64 -16.22
CA ASN A 102 1.24 -12.93 -16.88
C ASN A 102 1.17 -12.73 -18.39
N PRO A 103 2.32 -12.74 -19.09
CA PRO A 103 2.33 -12.53 -20.54
C PRO A 103 1.70 -13.68 -21.33
N LYS A 104 1.61 -14.87 -20.73
CA LYS A 104 0.97 -16.02 -21.39
C LYS A 104 -0.54 -15.86 -21.48
N THR A 105 -1.17 -15.40 -20.40
CA THR A 105 -2.61 -15.16 -20.33
C THR A 105 -2.97 -13.72 -20.66
N LYS A 106 -1.98 -12.82 -20.73
CA LYS A 106 -2.15 -11.37 -20.92
C LYS A 106 -3.10 -10.77 -19.91
N SER A 107 -2.97 -11.20 -18.65
CA SER A 107 -3.80 -10.72 -17.54
C SER A 107 -2.98 -10.57 -16.26
N LEU A 108 -3.56 -9.87 -15.30
CA LEU A 108 -3.01 -9.76 -13.95
C LEU A 108 -3.47 -10.94 -13.12
N GLU A 109 -2.55 -11.47 -12.34
CA GLU A 109 -2.81 -12.60 -11.44
C GLU A 109 -2.38 -12.29 -10.02
#